data_993db9ee562102f0ee9ceb51599f050f
#
_entry.id   993db9ee562102f0ee9ceb51599f050f
#
_cell.length_a   1.000
_cell.length_b   1.000
_cell.length_c   1.000
_cell.angle_alpha   90.00
_cell.angle_beta   90.00
_cell.angle_gamma   90.00
#
_symmetry.space_group_name_H-M   'P 1'
#
loop_
_entity.id
_entity.type
_entity.pdbx_description
1 polymer ?
#
loop_
_entity_poly.entity_id
_entity_poly.type
_entity_poly.pdbx_seq_one_letter_code
_entity_poly.pdbx_strand_id
1 'polypeptide(L)'
;MNSKRYHAKMMLAPREMEKMWIWTAAQIAEARKNRGVKLNYPETVAFIANYVVEGAREGKSVADLMQSARSVLKKNDVMAGIPELIHTVQVEATFPDGTKLVTVHDPVQ
;
A
#
# COMPACT_ATOMS: atom_id res chain seq x y z
N MET A 1 21.44 -16.18 32.56
CA MET A 1 21.00 -15.93 31.20
C MET A 1 19.57 -16.35 31.01
N ASN A 2 18.80 -15.52 30.35
CA ASN A 2 17.39 -15.83 30.09
C ASN A 2 17.26 -16.85 28.98
N SER A 3 16.62 -17.95 29.27
CA SER A 3 16.43 -19.04 28.31
C SER A 3 15.00 -19.09 27.76
N LYS A 4 14.30 -17.96 27.76
CA LYS A 4 12.95 -17.91 27.22
C LYS A 4 12.90 -18.33 25.77
N ARG A 5 12.00 -19.26 25.48
CA ARG A 5 11.70 -19.67 24.10
C ARG A 5 10.23 -19.46 23.86
N TYR A 6 9.91 -18.95 22.66
CA TYR A 6 8.54 -18.73 22.27
C TYR A 6 8.12 -19.79 21.25
N HIS A 7 6.90 -20.29 21.42
CA HIS A 7 6.30 -21.17 20.43
C HIS A 7 5.59 -20.30 19.41
N ALA A 8 6.20 -20.14 18.25
CA ALA A 8 5.60 -19.34 17.18
C ALA A 8 4.71 -20.25 16.33
N LYS A 9 3.47 -19.80 16.13
CA LYS A 9 2.53 -20.48 15.25
C LYS A 9 2.18 -19.55 14.11
N MET A 10 2.16 -20.08 12.88
CA MET A 10 1.73 -19.31 11.73
C MET A 10 0.21 -19.34 11.66
N MET A 11 -0.44 -18.50 12.46
CA MET A 11 -1.89 -18.33 12.48
C MET A 11 -2.16 -16.86 12.19
N LEU A 12 -2.57 -16.56 10.97
CA LEU A 12 -2.76 -15.19 10.53
C LEU A 12 -4.22 -14.78 10.68
N ALA A 13 -4.44 -13.61 11.28
CA ALA A 13 -5.75 -12.99 11.30
C ALA A 13 -6.13 -12.52 9.89
N PRO A 14 -7.43 -12.41 9.57
CA PRO A 14 -7.86 -11.90 8.26
C PRO A 14 -7.21 -10.55 7.88
N ARG A 15 -7.03 -9.66 8.85
CA ARG A 15 -6.35 -8.37 8.64
C ARG A 15 -4.92 -8.55 8.15
N GLU A 16 -4.21 -9.50 8.70
CA GLU A 16 -2.83 -9.78 8.30
C GLU A 16 -2.78 -10.39 6.91
N MET A 17 -3.74 -11.25 6.58
CA MET A 17 -3.86 -11.83 5.24
C MET A 17 -4.16 -10.76 4.20
N GLU A 18 -5.03 -9.80 4.53
CA GLU A 18 -5.33 -8.68 3.64
C GLU A 18 -4.07 -7.88 3.30
N LYS A 19 -3.22 -7.62 4.28
CA LYS A 19 -1.95 -6.91 4.05
C LYS A 19 -1.00 -7.70 3.16
N MET A 20 -0.97 -9.01 3.33
CA MET A 20 -0.17 -9.88 2.46
C MET A 20 -0.70 -9.86 1.03
N TRP A 21 -2.02 -9.85 0.85
CA TRP A 21 -2.63 -9.76 -0.48
C TRP A 21 -2.36 -8.40 -1.13
N ILE A 22 -2.42 -7.32 -0.36
CA ILE A 22 -2.06 -5.98 -0.86
C ILE A 22 -0.61 -5.99 -1.36
N TRP A 23 0.31 -6.54 -0.57
CA TRP A 23 1.70 -6.63 -0.97
C TRP A 23 1.87 -7.45 -2.25
N THR A 24 1.25 -8.60 -2.33
CA THR A 24 1.32 -9.48 -3.51
C THR A 24 0.75 -8.77 -4.75
N ALA A 25 -0.41 -8.17 -4.61
CA ALA A 25 -1.04 -7.43 -5.71
C ALA A 25 -0.17 -6.26 -6.16
N ALA A 26 0.46 -5.57 -5.22
CA ALA A 26 1.36 -4.46 -5.51
C ALA A 26 2.62 -4.93 -6.25
N GLN A 27 3.16 -6.10 -5.92
CA GLN A 27 4.31 -6.66 -6.63
C GLN A 27 3.95 -7.01 -8.07
N ILE A 28 2.77 -7.56 -8.28
CA ILE A 28 2.26 -7.83 -9.62
C ILE A 28 2.11 -6.53 -10.40
N ALA A 29 1.52 -5.52 -9.79
CA ALA A 29 1.34 -4.20 -10.40
C ALA A 29 2.69 -3.59 -10.78
N GLU A 30 3.65 -3.62 -9.87
CA GLU A 30 4.99 -3.08 -10.12
C GLU A 30 5.68 -3.79 -11.29
N ALA A 31 5.59 -5.11 -11.34
CA ALA A 31 6.16 -5.88 -12.43
C ALA A 31 5.54 -5.49 -13.78
N ARG A 32 4.24 -5.28 -13.81
CA ARG A 32 3.53 -4.84 -15.02
C ARG A 32 3.92 -3.42 -15.40
N LYS A 33 3.94 -2.51 -14.43
CA LYS A 33 4.37 -1.13 -14.65
C LYS A 33 5.78 -1.07 -15.25
N ASN A 34 6.69 -1.87 -14.72
CA ASN A 34 8.07 -1.90 -15.19
C ASN A 34 8.22 -2.42 -16.62
N ARG A 35 7.22 -3.16 -17.12
CA ARG A 35 7.17 -3.60 -18.52
C ARG A 35 6.39 -2.63 -19.42
N GLY A 36 5.98 -1.49 -18.89
CA GLY A 36 5.20 -0.51 -19.65
C GLY A 36 3.71 -0.86 -19.78
N VAL A 37 3.22 -1.81 -18.99
CA VAL A 37 1.80 -2.18 -19.00
C VAL A 37 1.05 -1.18 -18.12
N LYS A 38 -0.01 -0.60 -18.65
CA LYS A 38 -0.83 0.37 -17.90
C LYS A 38 -1.61 -0.35 -16.82
N LEU A 39 -1.58 0.19 -15.60
CA LEU A 39 -2.24 -0.40 -14.47
C LEU A 39 -3.76 -0.20 -14.53
N ASN A 40 -4.51 -1.24 -14.19
CA ASN A 40 -5.96 -1.15 -14.06
C ASN A 40 -6.35 -0.64 -12.65
N TYR A 41 -7.65 -0.59 -12.37
CA TYR A 41 -8.16 -0.06 -11.10
C TYR A 41 -7.58 -0.80 -9.87
N PRO A 42 -7.76 -2.14 -9.73
CA PRO A 42 -7.25 -2.82 -8.53
C PRO A 42 -5.73 -2.80 -8.42
N GLU A 43 -5.01 -2.83 -9.54
CA GLU A 43 -3.56 -2.71 -9.52
C GLU A 43 -3.10 -1.36 -9.02
N THR A 44 -3.77 -0.30 -9.44
CA THR A 44 -3.46 1.07 -9.00
C THR A 44 -3.71 1.23 -7.52
N VAL A 45 -4.86 0.76 -7.03
CA VAL A 45 -5.21 0.83 -5.61
C VAL A 45 -4.20 0.06 -4.77
N ALA A 46 -3.86 -1.17 -5.17
CA ALA A 46 -2.92 -2.00 -4.44
C ALA A 46 -1.53 -1.37 -4.39
N PHE A 47 -1.07 -0.80 -5.48
CA PHE A 47 0.24 -0.15 -5.56
C PHE A 47 0.35 0.99 -4.55
N ILE A 48 -0.66 1.86 -4.51
CA ILE A 48 -0.68 3.01 -3.61
C ILE A 48 -0.85 2.56 -2.16
N ALA A 49 -1.77 1.63 -1.90
CA ALA A 49 -1.99 1.11 -0.55
C ALA A 49 -0.73 0.47 0.03
N ASN A 50 -0.02 -0.32 -0.77
CA ASN A 50 1.21 -0.95 -0.34
C ASN A 50 2.30 0.06 0.00
N TYR A 51 2.41 1.11 -0.80
CA TYR A 51 3.36 2.19 -0.52
C TYR A 51 3.13 2.78 0.87
N VAL A 52 1.87 3.01 1.22
CA VAL A 52 1.51 3.54 2.53
C VAL A 52 1.81 2.54 3.64
N VAL A 53 1.43 1.29 3.47
CA VAL A 53 1.66 0.24 4.48
C VAL A 53 3.15 0.06 4.76
N GLU A 54 3.95 -0.01 3.70
CA GLU A 54 5.40 -0.18 3.84
C GLU A 54 6.07 1.07 4.41
N GLY A 55 5.61 2.25 4.00
CA GLY A 55 6.10 3.51 4.55
C GLY A 55 5.84 3.65 6.04
N ALA A 56 4.68 3.23 6.50
CA ALA A 56 4.34 3.20 7.93
C ALA A 56 5.28 2.25 8.69
N ARG A 57 5.57 1.09 8.11
CA ARG A 57 6.49 0.11 8.70
C ARG A 57 7.91 0.65 8.78
N GLU A 58 8.29 1.49 7.84
CA GLU A 58 9.60 2.15 7.82
C GLU A 58 9.70 3.32 8.79
N GLY A 59 8.62 3.72 9.42
CA GLY A 59 8.61 4.79 10.41
C GLY A 59 8.21 6.17 9.87
N LYS A 60 7.71 6.26 8.65
CA LYS A 60 7.22 7.53 8.11
C LYS A 60 5.91 7.92 8.78
N SER A 61 5.65 9.22 8.86
CA SER A 61 4.44 9.74 9.47
C SER A 61 3.24 9.64 8.54
N VAL A 62 2.03 9.72 9.12
CA VAL A 62 0.79 9.79 8.33
C VAL A 62 0.85 10.96 7.36
N ALA A 63 1.23 12.14 7.85
CA ALA A 63 1.29 13.35 7.03
C ALA A 63 2.24 13.20 5.84
N ASP A 64 3.43 12.63 6.08
CA ASP A 64 4.41 12.40 5.01
C ASP A 64 3.86 11.44 3.96
N LEU A 65 3.21 10.35 4.39
CA LEU A 65 2.68 9.35 3.48
C LEU A 65 1.49 9.85 2.69
N MET A 66 0.62 10.65 3.30
CA MET A 66 -0.50 11.28 2.59
C MET A 66 -0.01 12.15 1.44
N GLN A 67 1.12 12.81 1.62
CA GLN A 67 1.71 13.65 0.60
C GLN A 67 2.51 12.87 -0.43
N SER A 68 3.43 12.00 0.02
CA SER A 68 4.34 11.29 -0.87
C SER A 68 3.64 10.24 -1.73
N ALA A 69 2.57 9.63 -1.21
CA ALA A 69 1.80 8.64 -1.97
C ALA A 69 1.14 9.21 -3.22
N ARG A 70 0.99 10.53 -3.30
CA ARG A 70 0.40 11.22 -4.46
C ARG A 70 1.38 11.33 -5.64
N SER A 71 2.61 10.91 -5.47
CA SER A 71 3.66 11.05 -6.48
C SER A 71 4.22 9.72 -6.96
N VAL A 72 3.72 8.58 -6.46
CA VAL A 72 4.27 7.26 -6.80
C VAL A 72 3.80 6.75 -8.15
N LEU A 73 2.63 7.20 -8.61
CA LEU A 73 2.10 6.87 -9.93
C LEU A 73 1.70 8.14 -10.66
N LYS A 74 1.98 8.17 -11.96
CA LYS A 74 1.59 9.26 -12.85
C LYS A 74 0.46 8.78 -13.76
N LYS A 75 -0.25 9.71 -14.38
CA LYS A 75 -1.33 9.38 -15.32
C LYS A 75 -0.88 8.39 -16.39
N ASN A 76 0.36 8.51 -16.82
CA ASN A 76 0.88 7.64 -17.88
C ASN A 76 1.15 6.21 -17.42
N ASP A 77 1.14 5.95 -16.12
CA ASP A 77 1.35 4.62 -15.56
C ASP A 77 0.06 3.80 -15.49
N VAL A 78 -1.08 4.43 -15.66
CA VAL A 78 -2.39 3.80 -15.46
C VAL A 78 -3.24 3.89 -16.73
N MET A 79 -4.25 3.05 -16.80
CA MET A 79 -5.20 3.07 -17.91
C MET A 79 -5.98 4.38 -17.94
N ALA A 80 -6.44 4.76 -19.14
CA ALA A 80 -7.28 5.94 -19.31
C ALA A 80 -8.52 5.83 -18.42
N GLY A 81 -8.88 6.92 -17.77
CA GLY A 81 -10.03 6.99 -16.88
C GLY A 81 -9.74 6.62 -15.43
N ILE A 82 -8.63 5.96 -15.15
CA ILE A 82 -8.28 5.57 -13.77
C ILE A 82 -8.08 6.80 -12.86
N PRO A 83 -7.34 7.85 -13.29
CA PRO A 83 -7.18 9.02 -12.41
C PRO A 83 -8.51 9.67 -11.99
N GLU A 84 -9.48 9.67 -12.88
CA GLU A 84 -10.80 10.26 -12.62
C GLU A 84 -11.67 9.37 -11.76
N LEU A 85 -11.45 8.05 -11.79
CA LEU A 85 -12.21 7.09 -11.00
C LEU A 85 -11.75 7.01 -9.56
N ILE A 86 -10.45 7.23 -9.29
CA ILE A 86 -9.89 7.07 -7.96
C ILE A 86 -9.68 8.43 -7.32
N HIS A 87 -10.68 8.89 -6.55
CA HIS A 87 -10.58 10.14 -5.80
C HIS A 87 -9.78 9.99 -4.52
N THR A 88 -9.90 8.85 -3.86
CA THR A 88 -9.16 8.56 -2.64
C THR A 88 -8.76 7.10 -2.60
N VAL A 89 -7.64 6.82 -1.95
CA VAL A 89 -7.28 5.48 -1.51
C VAL A 89 -7.19 5.52 0.00
N GLN A 90 -7.95 4.67 0.67
CA GLN A 90 -7.89 4.54 2.11
C GLN A 90 -7.29 3.20 2.47
N VAL A 91 -6.35 3.20 3.38
CA VAL A 91 -5.70 1.99 3.83
C VAL A 91 -5.36 2.09 5.31
N GLU A 92 -5.60 1.00 6.02
CA GLU A 92 -5.21 0.87 7.42
C GLU A 92 -3.76 0.44 7.48
N ALA A 93 -2.93 1.18 8.18
CA ALA A 93 -1.51 0.90 8.31
C ALA A 93 -1.08 0.98 9.77
N THR A 94 -0.06 0.22 10.12
CA THR A 94 0.46 0.17 11.49
C THR A 94 1.71 1.03 11.60
N PHE A 95 1.59 2.08 12.38
CA PHE A 95 2.66 3.02 12.70
C PHE A 95 3.30 2.63 14.04
N PRO A 96 4.47 3.20 14.38
CA PRO A 96 5.09 2.91 15.67
C PRO A 96 4.18 3.15 16.87
N ASP A 97 3.26 4.11 16.77
CA ASP A 97 2.32 4.48 17.85
C ASP A 97 0.91 3.91 17.66
N GLY A 98 0.73 2.98 16.74
CA GLY A 98 -0.53 2.28 16.57
C GLY A 98 -1.05 2.24 15.14
N THR A 99 -2.18 1.57 14.98
CA THR A 99 -2.85 1.41 13.70
C THR A 99 -3.70 2.65 13.38
N LYS A 100 -3.57 3.15 12.17
CA LYS A 100 -4.29 4.36 11.73
C LYS A 100 -4.81 4.18 10.32
N LEU A 101 -5.94 4.80 10.02
CA LEU A 101 -6.47 4.89 8.67
C LEU A 101 -5.79 6.05 7.95
N VAL A 102 -5.17 5.77 6.82
CA VAL A 102 -4.53 6.79 5.99
C VAL A 102 -5.37 6.99 4.74
N THR A 103 -5.71 8.24 4.45
CA THR A 103 -6.45 8.61 3.25
C THR A 103 -5.53 9.39 2.31
N VAL A 104 -5.35 8.85 1.12
CA VAL A 104 -4.58 9.53 0.07
C VAL A 104 -5.57 10.13 -0.93
N HIS A 105 -5.56 11.45 -1.04
CA HIS A 105 -6.46 12.19 -1.93
C HIS A 105 -5.84 12.35 -3.31
N ASP A 106 -6.64 12.14 -4.36
CA ASP A 106 -6.23 12.30 -5.76
C ASP A 106 -4.86 11.67 -6.01
N PRO A 107 -4.75 10.34 -5.80
CA PRO A 107 -3.46 9.68 -5.75
C PRO A 107 -2.72 9.61 -7.09
N VAL A 108 -3.42 9.77 -8.20
CA VAL A 108 -2.81 9.75 -9.53
C VAL A 108 -3.01 11.10 -10.21
N GLN A 109 -1.92 11.78 -10.50
CA GLN A 109 -1.92 13.11 -11.09
C GLN A 109 -1.15 13.18 -12.39
#